data_61d79e9a11738259d3c52b611b2b8829
#
_entry.id   61d79e9a11738259d3c52b611b2b8829
#
_cell.length_a   1.000
_cell.length_b   1.000
_cell.length_c   1.000
_cell.angle_alpha   90.00
_cell.angle_beta   90.00
_cell.angle_gamma   90.00
#
_symmetry.space_group_name_H-M   'P 1'
#
loop_
_entity.id
_entity.type
_entity.pdbx_description
1 polymer ?
#
loop_
_entity_poly.entity_id
_entity_poly.type
_entity_poly.pdbx_seq_one_letter_code
_entity_poly.pdbx_strand_id
1 'polypeptide(L)'
;MNPASLKILENPSSDGYLVPRLNQFFGKNIKSCGLYPDFSVRLYNKCMGSFTEVAVHESVQVNGKVSKLRNHMIHLAYESVDEFVRKQKKYSRLSNKKKNTLKALLSPCWVFIKLYFIRLGFIDGWHGFVIAKVYAQYTYWKYR
;
A
#
# COMPACT_ATOMS: atom_id res chain seq x y z
N MET A 1 18.19 12.20 -0.46
CA MET A 1 17.14 12.93 0.32
C MET A 1 16.90 14.27 -0.34
N ASN A 2 15.64 14.69 -0.46
CA ASN A 2 15.29 15.98 -1.04
C ASN A 2 15.61 17.10 -0.03
N PRO A 3 16.19 18.25 -0.44
CA PRO A 3 16.51 19.38 0.45
C PRO A 3 15.33 19.90 1.30
N ALA A 4 14.09 19.74 0.80
CA ALA A 4 12.89 20.08 1.59
C ALA A 4 12.68 19.16 2.81
N SER A 5 13.15 17.92 2.75
CA SER A 5 13.06 16.98 3.89
C SER A 5 14.11 17.29 4.96
N LEU A 6 15.26 17.85 4.56
CA LEU A 6 16.32 18.26 5.49
C LEU A 6 15.90 19.45 6.33
N LYS A 7 15.24 20.46 5.74
CA LYS A 7 14.69 21.62 6.46
C LYS A 7 13.69 21.24 7.55
N ILE A 8 12.94 20.16 7.36
CA ILE A 8 11.97 19.67 8.35
C ILE A 8 12.68 19.03 9.55
N LEU A 9 13.86 18.43 9.35
CA LEU A 9 14.66 17.88 10.44
C LEU A 9 15.32 18.95 11.29
N GLU A 10 15.68 20.09 10.69
CA GLU A 10 16.30 21.21 11.40
C GLU A 10 15.29 21.97 12.27
N ASN A 11 14.06 22.17 11.79
CA ASN A 11 12.99 22.88 12.52
C ASN A 11 11.64 22.13 12.36
N PRO A 12 11.40 21.09 13.18
CA PRO A 12 10.17 20.30 13.08
C PRO A 12 8.97 21.11 13.60
N SER A 13 7.95 21.27 12.77
CA SER A 13 6.68 21.93 13.12
C SER A 13 5.61 20.98 13.65
N SER A 14 5.94 19.68 13.71
CA SER A 14 5.04 18.59 14.11
C SER A 14 5.83 17.43 14.70
N ASP A 15 5.15 16.63 15.53
CA ASP A 15 5.75 15.46 16.21
C ASP A 15 5.89 14.26 15.28
N GLY A 16 5.14 14.25 14.17
CA GLY A 16 5.23 13.23 13.15
C GLY A 16 4.85 13.73 11.76
N TYR A 17 5.34 13.02 10.74
CA TYR A 17 5.08 13.35 9.35
C TYR A 17 4.67 12.11 8.56
N LEU A 18 3.51 12.21 7.91
CA LEU A 18 3.01 11.26 6.93
C LEU A 18 3.66 11.56 5.58
N VAL A 19 4.38 10.59 5.06
CA VAL A 19 5.01 10.66 3.75
C VAL A 19 4.20 9.82 2.76
N PRO A 20 3.74 10.39 1.62
CA PRO A 20 3.06 9.61 0.60
C PRO A 20 4.07 8.68 -0.08
N ARG A 21 3.75 7.39 -0.15
CA ARG A 21 4.54 6.41 -0.89
C ARG A 21 4.02 6.31 -2.32
N LEU A 22 4.92 6.43 -3.28
CA LEU A 22 4.67 6.14 -4.68
C LEU A 22 5.17 4.73 -4.95
N ASN A 23 4.24 3.81 -5.06
CA ASN A 23 4.56 2.40 -5.23
C ASN A 23 5.01 2.12 -6.67
N GLN A 24 6.18 1.50 -6.82
CA GLN A 24 6.72 1.06 -8.09
C GLN A 24 6.46 -0.44 -8.27
N PHE A 25 5.81 -0.81 -9.38
CA PHE A 25 5.54 -2.18 -9.78
C PHE A 25 6.22 -2.44 -11.12
N PHE A 26 7.09 -3.44 -11.16
CA PHE A 26 7.76 -3.89 -12.39
C PHE A 26 8.40 -2.72 -13.15
N GLY A 27 9.11 -1.84 -12.43
CA GLY A 27 9.79 -0.68 -13.00
C GLY A 27 8.92 0.56 -13.24
N LYS A 28 7.59 0.49 -13.09
CA LYS A 28 6.66 1.61 -13.31
C LYS A 28 6.08 2.14 -12.00
N ASN A 29 6.07 3.46 -11.84
CA ASN A 29 5.39 4.15 -10.76
C ASN A 29 3.88 4.13 -10.96
N ILE A 30 3.13 3.57 -10.01
CA ILE A 30 1.68 3.40 -10.11
C ILE A 30 0.96 4.49 -9.33
N LYS A 31 0.08 5.22 -10.02
CA LYS A 31 -0.76 6.26 -9.39
C LYS A 31 -2.23 5.89 -9.36
N SER A 32 -2.63 4.84 -10.05
CA SER A 32 -3.99 4.32 -10.14
C SER A 32 -4.23 3.15 -9.18
N CYS A 33 -5.30 2.39 -9.39
CA CYS A 33 -5.70 1.23 -8.60
C CYS A 33 -5.93 1.54 -7.10
N GLY A 34 -5.99 2.81 -6.71
CA GLY A 34 -6.08 3.23 -5.31
C GLY A 34 -4.81 2.98 -4.51
N LEU A 35 -3.65 2.86 -5.19
CA LEU A 35 -2.35 2.64 -4.57
C LEU A 35 -1.57 3.94 -4.30
N TYR A 36 -2.11 5.09 -4.70
CA TYR A 36 -1.52 6.39 -4.47
C TYR A 36 -2.63 7.43 -4.16
N PRO A 37 -2.40 8.35 -3.22
CA PRO A 37 -1.29 8.39 -2.26
C PRO A 37 -1.46 7.36 -1.13
N ASP A 38 -0.40 6.60 -0.85
CA ASP A 38 -0.34 5.67 0.27
C ASP A 38 0.50 6.31 1.39
N PHE A 39 -0.19 6.91 2.36
CA PHE A 39 0.47 7.64 3.44
C PHE A 39 0.95 6.71 4.55
N SER A 40 2.21 6.88 4.96
CA SER A 40 2.74 6.23 6.16
C SER A 40 3.62 7.17 6.96
N VAL A 41 3.61 7.04 8.29
CA VAL A 41 4.52 7.79 9.17
C VAL A 41 5.95 7.31 8.90
N ARG A 42 6.85 8.24 8.55
CA ARG A 42 8.26 7.94 8.25
C ARG A 42 9.25 8.79 9.02
N LEU A 43 8.79 9.93 9.48
CA LEU A 43 9.57 10.82 10.34
C LEU A 43 8.74 11.08 11.59
N TYR A 44 9.32 10.93 12.76
CA TYR A 44 8.63 11.20 14.02
C TYR A 44 9.63 11.44 15.14
N ASN A 45 9.20 12.20 16.15
CA ASN A 45 9.93 12.39 17.38
C ASN A 45 9.91 11.11 18.21
N LYS A 46 11.07 10.55 18.53
CA LYS A 46 11.21 9.29 19.29
C LYS A 46 10.55 9.34 20.66
N CYS A 47 10.48 10.51 21.28
CA CYS A 47 9.83 10.70 22.58
C CYS A 47 8.30 10.69 22.48
N MET A 48 7.75 10.90 21.28
CA MET A 48 6.31 11.01 21.03
C MET A 48 5.76 9.87 20.17
N GLY A 49 6.61 8.96 19.69
CA GLY A 49 6.20 7.86 18.80
C GLY A 49 6.63 6.50 19.31
N SER A 50 5.75 5.52 19.17
CA SER A 50 6.01 4.12 19.46
C SER A 50 5.52 3.22 18.32
N PHE A 51 6.18 2.06 18.16
CA PHE A 51 5.67 1.03 17.25
C PHE A 51 4.49 0.29 17.89
N THR A 52 3.46 0.01 17.08
CA THR A 52 2.37 -0.87 17.50
C THR A 52 2.87 -2.32 17.48
N GLU A 53 2.64 -3.06 18.56
CA GLU A 53 2.98 -4.49 18.66
C GLU A 53 1.98 -5.37 17.89
N VAL A 54 1.68 -5.02 16.63
CA VAL A 54 0.79 -5.83 15.79
C VAL A 54 1.62 -6.62 14.79
N ALA A 55 1.61 -7.93 14.93
CA ALA A 55 2.46 -8.89 14.19
C ALA A 55 2.37 -8.83 12.65
N VAL A 56 1.37 -8.17 12.07
CA VAL A 56 1.15 -8.17 10.61
C VAL A 56 1.22 -6.78 9.98
N HIS A 57 0.95 -5.72 10.74
CA HIS A 57 0.98 -4.35 10.25
C HIS A 57 1.64 -3.44 11.28
N GLU A 58 2.97 -3.51 11.37
CA GLU A 58 3.73 -2.58 12.19
C GLU A 58 3.47 -1.16 11.69
N SER A 59 2.92 -0.33 12.55
CA SER A 59 2.69 1.08 12.30
C SER A 59 3.25 1.91 13.45
N VAL A 60 3.71 3.12 13.14
CA VAL A 60 4.12 4.06 14.17
C VAL A 60 2.91 4.86 14.61
N GLN A 61 2.60 4.83 15.90
CA GLN A 61 1.66 5.74 16.53
C GLN A 61 2.42 6.93 17.10
N VAL A 62 1.94 8.13 16.82
CA VAL A 62 2.53 9.38 17.30
C VAL A 62 1.53 10.06 18.22
N ASN A 63 1.94 10.27 19.48
CA ASN A 63 1.18 11.03 20.46
C ASN A 63 1.50 12.51 20.31
N GLY A 64 0.82 13.19 19.36
CA GLY A 64 1.07 14.58 19.07
C GLY A 64 0.57 15.01 17.70
N LYS A 65 1.03 16.16 17.25
CA LYS A 65 0.64 16.73 15.95
C LYS A 65 1.31 15.97 14.81
N VAL A 66 0.48 15.46 13.87
CA VAL A 66 0.98 14.77 12.67
C VAL A 66 0.63 15.59 11.43
N SER A 67 1.63 15.91 10.61
CA SER A 67 1.48 16.66 9.37
C SER A 67 1.75 15.79 8.14
N LYS A 68 1.14 16.15 7.01
CA LYS A 68 1.36 15.46 5.73
C LYS A 68 2.42 16.19 4.92
N LEU A 69 3.38 15.44 4.38
CA LEU A 69 4.34 15.95 3.42
C LEU A 69 3.77 15.89 2.00
N ARG A 70 4.18 16.82 1.15
CA ARG A 70 3.81 16.86 -0.27
C ARG A 70 4.68 15.97 -1.12
N ASN A 71 5.97 15.88 -0.76
CA ASN A 71 6.94 15.08 -1.51
C ASN A 71 6.77 13.60 -1.17
N HIS A 72 6.63 12.78 -2.20
CA HIS A 72 6.53 11.33 -2.04
C HIS A 72 7.90 10.66 -1.98
N MET A 73 7.94 9.49 -1.37
CA MET A 73 9.05 8.56 -1.46
C MET A 73 8.69 7.43 -2.44
N ILE A 74 9.66 7.03 -3.26
CA ILE A 74 9.50 5.85 -4.11
C ILE A 74 9.65 4.60 -3.26
N HIS A 75 8.68 3.69 -3.38
CA HIS A 75 8.68 2.40 -2.72
C HIS A 75 8.69 1.29 -3.77
N LEU A 76 9.78 0.55 -3.87
CA LEU A 76 9.90 -0.62 -4.74
C LEU A 76 9.03 -1.74 -4.16
N ALA A 77 7.79 -1.84 -4.65
CA ALA A 77 6.81 -2.79 -4.12
C ALA A 77 7.08 -4.21 -4.62
N TYR A 78 7.26 -4.34 -5.93
CA TYR A 78 7.51 -5.62 -6.60
C TYR A 78 8.37 -5.41 -7.84
N GLU A 79 9.39 -6.27 -8.01
CA GLU A 79 10.29 -6.23 -9.16
C GLU A 79 9.73 -6.98 -10.36
N SER A 80 8.93 -8.05 -10.11
CA SER A 80 8.33 -8.87 -11.15
C SER A 80 6.89 -9.27 -10.83
N VAL A 81 6.16 -9.68 -11.88
CA VAL A 81 4.80 -10.23 -11.74
C VAL A 81 4.80 -11.50 -10.90
N ASP A 82 5.78 -12.37 -11.12
CA ASP A 82 5.88 -13.66 -10.40
C ASP A 82 6.12 -13.44 -8.91
N GLU A 83 6.97 -12.48 -8.56
CA GLU A 83 7.17 -12.09 -7.17
C GLU A 83 5.86 -11.59 -6.55
N PHE A 84 5.14 -10.72 -7.27
CA PHE A 84 3.87 -10.19 -6.81
C PHE A 84 2.84 -11.29 -6.56
N VAL A 85 2.64 -12.19 -7.52
CA VAL A 85 1.72 -13.34 -7.40
C VAL A 85 2.11 -14.22 -6.22
N ARG A 86 3.40 -14.56 -6.09
CA ARG A 86 3.91 -15.40 -5.00
C ARG A 86 3.65 -14.78 -3.63
N LYS A 87 3.93 -13.48 -3.47
CA LYS A 87 3.67 -12.75 -2.21
C LYS A 87 2.18 -12.70 -1.90
N GLN A 88 1.32 -12.41 -2.89
CA GLN A 88 -0.13 -12.36 -2.68
C GLN A 88 -0.69 -13.74 -2.29
N LYS A 89 -0.20 -14.81 -2.91
CA LYS A 89 -0.57 -16.19 -2.54
C LYS A 89 -0.14 -16.53 -1.10
N LYS A 90 1.06 -16.10 -0.69
CA LYS A 90 1.51 -16.26 0.71
C LYS A 90 0.58 -15.50 1.68
N TYR A 91 0.26 -14.24 1.40
CA TYR A 91 -0.62 -13.44 2.25
C TYR A 91 -2.05 -13.98 2.32
N SER A 92 -2.57 -14.57 1.23
CA SER A 92 -3.89 -15.20 1.26
C SER A 92 -3.95 -16.36 2.24
N ARG A 93 -2.87 -17.15 2.35
CA ARG A 93 -2.76 -18.28 3.29
C ARG A 93 -2.67 -17.81 4.77
N LEU A 94 -2.05 -16.66 5.02
CA LEU A 94 -1.96 -16.06 6.35
C LEU A 94 -3.26 -15.35 6.77
N SER A 95 -4.19 -15.21 5.85
CA SER A 95 -5.48 -14.58 6.13
C SER A 95 -6.41 -15.55 6.86
N ASN A 96 -6.77 -15.23 8.11
CA ASN A 96 -7.70 -16.02 8.94
C ASN A 96 -9.18 -15.85 8.51
N LYS A 97 -9.46 -15.70 7.22
CA LYS A 97 -10.85 -15.55 6.74
C LYS A 97 -11.51 -16.93 6.61
N LYS A 98 -12.74 -17.03 7.10
CA LYS A 98 -13.55 -18.24 6.92
C LYS A 98 -13.78 -18.48 5.42
N LYS A 99 -13.65 -19.74 5.01
CA LYS A 99 -13.96 -20.16 3.65
C LYS A 99 -15.41 -19.86 3.31
N ASN A 100 -15.66 -19.33 2.14
CA ASN A 100 -16.99 -19.02 1.65
C ASN A 100 -17.01 -19.05 0.12
N THR A 101 -17.64 -20.07 -0.43
CA THR A 101 -17.65 -20.33 -1.89
C THR A 101 -18.29 -19.19 -2.68
N LEU A 102 -19.39 -18.62 -2.19
CA LEU A 102 -20.07 -17.53 -2.85
C LEU A 102 -19.21 -16.26 -2.87
N LYS A 103 -18.54 -15.94 -1.74
CA LYS A 103 -17.59 -14.82 -1.68
C LYS A 103 -16.36 -15.08 -2.55
N ALA A 104 -15.87 -16.32 -2.60
CA ALA A 104 -14.74 -16.68 -3.47
C ALA A 104 -15.07 -16.48 -4.95
N LEU A 105 -16.30 -16.64 -5.37
CA LEU A 105 -16.73 -16.44 -6.76
C LEU A 105 -17.00 -14.98 -7.10
N LEU A 106 -17.76 -14.26 -6.26
CA LEU A 106 -18.23 -12.90 -6.58
C LEU A 106 -17.23 -11.79 -6.21
N SER A 107 -16.51 -11.95 -5.09
CA SER A 107 -15.62 -10.89 -4.61
C SER A 107 -14.44 -10.60 -5.53
N PRO A 108 -13.79 -11.58 -6.21
CA PRO A 108 -12.74 -11.31 -7.17
C PRO A 108 -13.20 -10.43 -8.34
N CYS A 109 -14.40 -10.69 -8.88
CA CYS A 109 -14.98 -9.89 -9.96
C CYS A 109 -15.18 -8.44 -9.52
N TRP A 110 -15.74 -8.26 -8.32
CA TRP A 110 -15.91 -6.93 -7.74
C TRP A 110 -14.57 -6.20 -7.52
N VAL A 111 -13.57 -6.90 -6.97
CA VAL A 111 -12.24 -6.33 -6.75
C VAL A 111 -11.59 -5.91 -8.06
N PHE A 112 -11.70 -6.74 -9.10
CA PHE A 112 -11.19 -6.39 -10.42
C PHE A 112 -11.87 -5.13 -10.98
N ILE A 113 -13.20 -5.10 -11.00
CA ILE A 113 -13.99 -3.94 -11.49
C ILE A 113 -13.62 -2.68 -10.68
N LYS A 114 -13.56 -2.80 -9.36
CA LYS A 114 -13.21 -1.69 -8.48
C LYS A 114 -11.82 -1.12 -8.78
N LEU A 115 -10.80 -1.96 -8.89
CA LEU A 115 -9.42 -1.50 -9.10
C LEU A 115 -9.19 -1.02 -10.52
N TYR A 116 -9.72 -1.74 -11.52
CA TYR A 116 -9.44 -1.43 -12.91
C TYR A 116 -10.27 -0.27 -13.44
N PHE A 117 -11.58 -0.25 -13.15
CA PHE A 117 -12.48 0.79 -13.64
C PHE A 117 -12.69 1.93 -12.63
N ILE A 118 -13.13 1.64 -11.40
CA ILE A 118 -13.50 2.69 -10.44
C ILE A 118 -12.24 3.42 -9.92
N ARG A 119 -11.14 2.69 -9.70
CA ARG A 119 -9.85 3.25 -9.28
C ARG A 119 -8.90 3.54 -10.43
N LEU A 120 -9.46 3.63 -11.65
CA LEU A 120 -8.80 4.07 -12.86
C LEU A 120 -7.51 3.27 -13.19
N GLY A 121 -7.49 1.96 -12.87
CA GLY A 121 -6.35 1.10 -13.15
C GLY A 121 -5.96 1.06 -14.63
N PHE A 122 -6.94 1.24 -15.53
CA PHE A 122 -6.70 1.27 -16.97
C PHE A 122 -5.76 2.41 -17.41
N ILE A 123 -5.64 3.50 -16.65
CA ILE A 123 -4.73 4.61 -16.93
C ILE A 123 -3.26 4.13 -16.89
N ASP A 124 -2.93 3.19 -15.99
CA ASP A 124 -1.60 2.59 -15.93
C ASP A 124 -1.40 1.45 -16.95
N GLY A 125 -2.38 1.22 -17.83
CA GLY A 125 -2.32 0.27 -18.93
C GLY A 125 -2.14 -1.16 -18.44
N TRP A 126 -1.17 -1.88 -19.04
CA TRP A 126 -0.87 -3.28 -18.69
C TRP A 126 -0.57 -3.48 -17.19
N HIS A 127 0.19 -2.56 -16.58
CA HIS A 127 0.52 -2.63 -15.15
C HIS A 127 -0.75 -2.60 -14.28
N GLY A 128 -1.66 -1.67 -14.56
CA GLY A 128 -2.92 -1.56 -13.83
C GLY A 128 -3.82 -2.78 -14.02
N PHE A 129 -3.84 -3.37 -15.24
CA PHE A 129 -4.55 -4.62 -15.50
C PHE A 129 -3.98 -5.79 -14.67
N VAL A 130 -2.65 -5.98 -14.70
CA VAL A 130 -1.99 -7.04 -13.93
C VAL A 130 -2.24 -6.87 -12.43
N ILE A 131 -2.11 -5.65 -11.92
CA ILE A 131 -2.37 -5.34 -10.51
C ILE A 131 -3.80 -5.70 -10.12
N ALA A 132 -4.81 -5.27 -10.89
CA ALA A 132 -6.21 -5.57 -10.63
C ALA A 132 -6.49 -7.07 -10.67
N LYS A 133 -5.92 -7.78 -11.67
CA LYS A 133 -6.02 -9.24 -11.82
C LYS A 133 -5.43 -9.98 -10.63
N VAL A 134 -4.21 -9.63 -10.20
CA VAL A 134 -3.53 -10.32 -9.09
C VAL A 134 -4.25 -10.08 -7.76
N TYR A 135 -4.76 -8.88 -7.50
CA TYR A 135 -5.58 -8.62 -6.31
C TYR A 135 -6.93 -9.35 -6.34
N ALA A 136 -7.53 -9.51 -7.51
CA ALA A 136 -8.71 -10.36 -7.68
C ALA A 136 -8.39 -11.83 -7.36
N GLN A 137 -7.26 -12.36 -7.88
CA GLN A 137 -6.79 -13.71 -7.56
C GLN A 137 -6.49 -13.87 -6.06
N TYR A 138 -5.86 -12.88 -5.42
CA TYR A 138 -5.65 -12.87 -3.97
C TYR A 138 -6.98 -13.03 -3.23
N THR A 139 -8.00 -12.30 -3.64
CA THR A 139 -9.32 -12.35 -3.02
C THR A 139 -9.96 -13.74 -3.19
N TYR A 140 -9.80 -14.36 -4.36
CA TYR A 140 -10.23 -15.73 -4.59
C TYR A 140 -9.54 -16.72 -3.63
N TRP A 141 -8.21 -16.70 -3.58
CA TRP A 141 -7.44 -17.59 -2.70
C TRP A 141 -7.75 -17.40 -1.22
N LYS A 142 -8.08 -16.19 -0.81
CA LYS A 142 -8.41 -15.84 0.59
C LYS A 142 -9.71 -16.46 1.07
N TYR A 143 -10.68 -16.72 0.20
CA TYR A 143 -11.99 -17.26 0.56
C TYR A 143 -12.18 -18.73 0.15
N ARG A 144 -11.27 -19.30 -0.60
CA ARG A 144 -11.23 -20.73 -0.98
C ARG A 144 -10.53 -21.54 0.12
#